data_b0eabe8dc7820417c691d5f090c90f7b
#
_entry.id   b0eabe8dc7820417c691d5f090c90f7b
#
_cell.length_a   1.000
_cell.length_b   1.000
_cell.length_c   1.000
_cell.angle_alpha   90.00
_cell.angle_beta   90.00
_cell.angle_gamma   90.00
#
_symmetry.space_group_name_H-M   'P 1'
#
loop_
_entity.id
_entity.type
_entity.pdbx_description
1 polymer ?
#
loop_
_entity_poly.entity_id
_entity_poly.type
_entity_poly.pdbx_seq_one_letter_code
_entity_poly.pdbx_strand_id
1 'polypeptide(L)'
;MGILDIEIVKGFMRMCNDGWLQGWHERNGGNLTYRMKEEEVAQCRPFFDPQPRGWVNMGVQADNLAGEYFITTGSGKFFRNVEPDPVHSIGIVEINDKGDSWRIVWGLEDGAKPTSEFPSHFMNHSVRKAATNGANRVIYHCHATNVIALTYILPLTDRDFTRALWQSATECPVVFPEGVGVCPWMVPGGTDIAMATSELMKTYQAAIWAQHGLFASGPDFDITFGLAHTIEKSAEIYVKVLSMGGGIIRQTITDDDLRAIARDFGVTLNEKFLN
;
A
#
# COMPACT_ATOMS: atom_id res chain seq x y z
N MET A 1 23.30 19.12 6.74
CA MET A 1 22.35 18.24 6.07
C MET A 1 22.02 17.11 7.04
N GLY A 2 20.79 17.01 7.46
CA GLY A 2 20.32 15.94 8.37
C GLY A 2 19.66 14.81 7.59
N ILE A 3 19.29 13.72 8.27
CA ILE A 3 18.60 12.59 7.63
C ILE A 3 17.26 13.01 6.99
N LEU A 4 16.57 13.99 7.59
CA LEU A 4 15.30 14.53 7.08
C LEU A 4 15.46 15.34 5.77
N ASP A 5 16.71 15.67 5.39
CA ASP A 5 17.01 16.34 4.13
C ASP A 5 17.24 15.34 2.97
N ILE A 6 17.34 14.05 3.26
CA ILE A 6 17.55 13.00 2.27
C ILE A 6 16.25 12.77 1.49
N GLU A 7 16.34 12.72 0.15
CA GLU A 7 15.18 12.70 -0.75
C GLU A 7 14.21 11.53 -0.47
N ILE A 8 14.73 10.34 -0.15
CA ILE A 8 13.85 9.20 0.14
C ILE A 8 13.05 9.40 1.43
N VAL A 9 13.63 10.04 2.44
CA VAL A 9 12.95 10.36 3.70
C VAL A 9 11.90 11.45 3.49
N LYS A 10 12.22 12.50 2.72
CA LYS A 10 11.24 13.53 2.31
C LYS A 10 10.09 12.94 1.52
N GLY A 11 10.38 12.06 0.56
CA GLY A 11 9.36 11.39 -0.24
C GLY A 11 8.41 10.56 0.62
N PHE A 12 8.94 9.83 1.61
CA PHE A 12 8.14 9.08 2.56
C PHE A 12 7.22 10.00 3.40
N MET A 13 7.77 11.10 3.94
CA MET A 13 7.01 12.08 4.70
C MET A 13 5.93 12.73 3.85
N ARG A 14 6.26 13.13 2.59
CA ARG A 14 5.30 13.68 1.64
C ARG A 14 4.14 12.73 1.39
N MET A 15 4.39 11.45 1.10
CA MET A 15 3.32 10.48 0.87
C MET A 15 2.41 10.31 2.09
N CYS A 16 2.97 10.36 3.30
CA CYS A 16 2.18 10.36 4.52
C CYS A 16 1.25 11.59 4.60
N ASN A 17 1.77 12.78 4.29
CA ASN A 17 1.00 14.01 4.28
C ASN A 17 -0.08 14.02 3.18
N ASP A 18 0.24 13.55 1.98
CA ASP A 18 -0.70 13.45 0.86
C ASP A 18 -1.89 12.56 1.24
N GLY A 19 -1.64 11.39 1.83
CA GLY A 19 -2.71 10.49 2.31
C GLY A 19 -3.55 11.09 3.43
N TRP A 20 -2.91 11.84 4.36
CA TRP A 20 -3.62 12.59 5.38
C TRP A 20 -4.54 13.66 4.76
N LEU A 21 -4.07 14.42 3.79
CA LEU A 21 -4.85 15.47 3.11
C LEU A 21 -6.04 14.90 2.31
N GLN A 22 -5.96 13.65 1.84
CA GLN A 22 -7.10 12.95 1.24
C GLN A 22 -8.15 12.50 2.27
N GLY A 23 -7.86 12.56 3.56
CA GLY A 23 -8.76 12.09 4.61
C GLY A 23 -8.77 10.57 4.80
N TRP A 24 -7.73 9.87 4.35
CA TRP A 24 -7.63 8.40 4.39
C TRP A 24 -6.97 7.86 5.66
N HIS A 25 -6.62 8.72 6.61
CA HIS A 25 -5.87 8.38 7.82
C HIS A 25 -6.47 9.04 9.06
N GLU A 26 -7.67 8.59 9.45
CA GLU A 26 -8.26 9.03 10.70
C GLU A 26 -7.44 8.51 11.90
N ARG A 27 -7.17 9.37 12.89
CA ARG A 27 -6.34 9.03 14.05
C ARG A 27 -5.01 8.41 13.63
N ASN A 28 -4.79 7.16 14.00
CA ASN A 28 -3.63 6.33 13.68
C ASN A 28 -3.95 5.24 12.64
N GLY A 29 -5.01 5.44 11.86
CA GLY A 29 -5.43 4.50 10.81
C GLY A 29 -4.48 4.49 9.62
N GLY A 30 -4.31 3.32 9.03
CA GLY A 30 -3.39 3.09 7.92
C GLY A 30 -1.92 3.11 8.31
N ASN A 31 -1.06 2.74 7.38
CA ASN A 31 0.39 2.69 7.56
C ASN A 31 1.12 2.63 6.22
N LEU A 32 2.41 2.96 6.26
CA LEU A 32 3.29 3.00 5.10
C LEU A 32 4.63 2.36 5.44
N THR A 33 5.14 1.54 4.53
CA THR A 33 6.50 1.02 4.58
C THR A 33 7.17 1.14 3.21
N TYR A 34 8.47 1.39 3.23
CA TYR A 34 9.31 1.46 2.05
C TYR A 34 10.55 0.60 2.22
N ARG A 35 10.79 -0.32 1.28
CA ARG A 35 11.98 -1.16 1.20
C ARG A 35 13.09 -0.38 0.53
N MET A 36 14.09 0.06 1.30
CA MET A 36 15.15 0.96 0.86
C MET A 36 16.07 0.29 -0.17
N LYS A 37 16.62 1.11 -1.07
CA LYS A 37 17.72 0.72 -1.95
C LYS A 37 19.06 0.83 -1.21
N GLU A 38 20.07 0.10 -1.67
CA GLU A 38 21.39 0.11 -1.04
C GLU A 38 22.01 1.51 -0.99
N GLU A 39 21.88 2.27 -2.09
CA GLU A 39 22.37 3.65 -2.16
C GLU A 39 21.64 4.60 -1.21
N GLU A 40 20.35 4.37 -0.94
CA GLU A 40 19.56 5.17 0.01
C GLU A 40 19.96 4.84 1.45
N VAL A 41 20.19 3.55 1.74
CA VAL A 41 20.73 3.11 3.04
C VAL A 41 22.10 3.71 3.28
N ALA A 42 22.97 3.72 2.28
CA ALA A 42 24.31 4.32 2.39
C ALA A 42 24.25 5.83 2.73
N GLN A 43 23.29 6.57 2.15
CA GLN A 43 23.07 7.99 2.49
C GLN A 43 22.54 8.19 3.92
N CYS A 44 21.68 7.29 4.41
CA CYS A 44 21.11 7.37 5.76
C CYS A 44 22.05 6.85 6.85
N ARG A 45 22.96 5.93 6.53
CA ARG A 45 23.85 5.25 7.49
C ARG A 45 24.64 6.16 8.43
N PRO A 46 25.16 7.35 8.01
CA PRO A 46 25.86 8.26 8.92
C PRO A 46 24.97 8.78 10.08
N PHE A 47 23.66 8.65 9.97
CA PHE A 47 22.69 9.12 10.97
C PHE A 47 22.10 7.98 11.79
N PHE A 48 22.49 6.74 11.52
CA PHE A 48 21.99 5.59 12.31
C PHE A 48 22.54 5.64 13.72
N ASP A 49 21.73 5.15 14.67
CA ASP A 49 22.12 5.01 16.05
C ASP A 49 23.37 4.11 16.12
N PRO A 50 24.48 4.58 16.72
CA PRO A 50 25.68 3.76 16.88
C PRO A 50 25.44 2.56 17.81
N GLN A 51 24.38 2.58 18.61
CA GLN A 51 23.93 1.48 19.45
C GLN A 51 22.45 1.15 19.14
N PRO A 52 22.17 0.49 18.01
CA PRO A 52 20.80 0.15 17.63
C PRO A 52 20.08 -0.64 18.72
N ARG A 53 18.77 -0.50 18.78
CA ARG A 53 17.93 -1.26 19.71
C ARG A 53 18.07 -2.76 19.48
N GLY A 54 17.71 -3.58 20.47
CA GLY A 54 17.77 -5.03 20.35
C GLY A 54 16.84 -5.58 19.28
N TRP A 55 17.17 -6.76 18.75
CA TRP A 55 16.35 -7.47 17.79
C TRP A 55 15.00 -7.87 18.36
N VAL A 56 13.95 -7.71 17.57
CA VAL A 56 12.57 -8.08 17.90
C VAL A 56 12.09 -9.07 16.83
N ASN A 57 11.68 -10.26 17.26
CA ASN A 57 11.12 -11.27 16.35
C ASN A 57 9.76 -10.81 15.81
N MET A 58 9.54 -11.03 14.52
CA MET A 58 8.31 -10.62 13.82
C MET A 58 7.19 -11.65 13.87
N GLY A 59 7.49 -12.91 14.21
CA GLY A 59 6.56 -14.02 14.08
C GLY A 59 6.31 -14.49 12.63
N VAL A 60 6.99 -13.88 11.66
CA VAL A 60 7.00 -14.25 10.23
C VAL A 60 8.44 -14.23 9.72
N GLN A 61 8.70 -14.96 8.64
CA GLN A 61 10.03 -15.04 8.03
C GLN A 61 9.93 -14.84 6.52
N ALA A 62 10.90 -14.11 5.96
CA ALA A 62 11.08 -13.94 4.52
C ALA A 62 12.57 -13.85 4.18
N ASP A 63 13.14 -14.96 3.73
CA ASP A 63 14.58 -15.09 3.42
C ASP A 63 15.03 -14.08 2.34
N ASN A 64 14.15 -13.77 1.39
CA ASN A 64 14.43 -12.83 0.31
C ASN A 64 14.48 -11.35 0.77
N LEU A 65 14.19 -11.06 2.04
CA LEU A 65 14.30 -9.73 2.65
C LEU A 65 15.36 -9.66 3.75
N ALA A 66 16.13 -10.73 3.95
CA ALA A 66 17.20 -10.77 4.94
C ALA A 66 18.24 -9.67 4.68
N GLY A 67 18.68 -8.96 5.73
CA GLY A 67 19.66 -7.87 5.64
C GLY A 67 19.16 -6.57 5.03
N GLU A 68 17.89 -6.47 4.65
CA GLU A 68 17.33 -5.25 4.05
C GLU A 68 16.89 -4.23 5.10
N TYR A 69 16.69 -2.99 4.65
CA TYR A 69 16.28 -1.85 5.48
C TYR A 69 14.93 -1.31 4.99
N PHE A 70 14.12 -0.86 5.96
CA PHE A 70 12.79 -0.32 5.68
C PHE A 70 12.57 1.00 6.41
N ILE A 71 12.01 2.01 5.72
CA ILE A 71 11.36 3.14 6.39
C ILE A 71 9.94 2.69 6.73
N THR A 72 9.46 2.99 7.93
CA THR A 72 8.14 2.58 8.43
C THR A 72 7.49 3.65 9.28
N THR A 73 6.17 3.78 9.18
CA THR A 73 5.37 4.54 10.15
C THR A 73 5.33 3.82 11.50
N GLY A 74 5.19 4.58 12.58
CA GLY A 74 5.13 4.04 13.95
C GLY A 74 3.74 3.55 14.35
N SER A 75 3.72 2.53 15.21
CA SER A 75 2.50 2.02 15.82
C SER A 75 1.81 3.10 16.66
N GLY A 76 0.51 3.30 16.43
CA GLY A 76 -0.28 4.32 17.12
C GLY A 76 0.06 5.76 16.74
N LYS A 77 0.94 5.97 15.77
CA LYS A 77 1.32 7.31 15.31
C LYS A 77 0.33 7.81 14.24
N PHE A 78 0.16 9.12 14.19
CA PHE A 78 -0.79 9.78 13.29
C PHE A 78 -0.04 10.28 12.05
N PHE A 79 -0.56 10.02 10.87
CA PHE A 79 0.04 10.50 9.61
C PHE A 79 0.19 12.03 9.59
N ARG A 80 -0.79 12.76 10.14
CA ARG A 80 -0.74 14.23 10.26
C ARG A 80 0.45 14.77 11.05
N ASN A 81 1.08 13.92 11.87
CA ASN A 81 2.21 14.32 12.72
C ASN A 81 3.56 13.95 12.10
N VAL A 82 3.58 13.27 10.94
CA VAL A 82 4.84 12.82 10.33
C VAL A 82 5.72 14.00 9.92
N GLU A 83 5.16 15.05 9.31
CA GLU A 83 5.94 16.25 8.95
C GLU A 83 6.36 17.09 10.16
N PRO A 84 5.48 17.45 11.12
CA PRO A 84 5.88 18.29 12.25
C PRO A 84 6.73 17.56 13.29
N ASP A 85 6.66 16.22 13.37
CA ASP A 85 7.36 15.41 14.38
C ASP A 85 7.82 14.07 13.80
N PRO A 86 8.73 14.09 12.82
CA PRO A 86 9.14 12.89 12.11
C PRO A 86 9.86 11.86 12.98
N VAL A 87 10.75 12.31 13.88
CA VAL A 87 11.61 11.40 14.68
C VAL A 87 10.81 10.52 15.65
N HIS A 88 9.62 10.94 16.07
CA HIS A 88 8.71 10.14 16.88
C HIS A 88 7.68 9.39 16.07
N SER A 89 7.48 9.76 14.80
CA SER A 89 6.39 9.26 13.95
C SER A 89 6.83 8.17 12.97
N ILE A 90 8.07 8.23 12.50
CA ILE A 90 8.64 7.28 11.54
C ILE A 90 10.01 6.78 12.00
N GLY A 91 10.46 5.68 11.42
CA GLY A 91 11.80 5.18 11.68
C GLY A 91 12.33 4.30 10.57
N ILE A 92 13.64 4.02 10.66
CA ILE A 92 14.31 3.05 9.82
C ILE A 92 14.59 1.80 10.64
N VAL A 93 14.18 0.66 10.09
CA VAL A 93 14.44 -0.66 10.66
C VAL A 93 15.37 -1.46 9.77
N GLU A 94 16.22 -2.26 10.38
CA GLU A 94 17.07 -3.25 9.75
C GLU A 94 16.50 -4.65 10.00
N ILE A 95 16.54 -5.50 8.98
CA ILE A 95 16.16 -6.90 9.08
C ILE A 95 17.42 -7.74 9.30
N ASN A 96 17.33 -8.74 10.17
CA ASN A 96 18.46 -9.63 10.43
C ASN A 96 18.76 -10.58 9.26
N ASP A 97 19.91 -11.25 9.31
CA ASP A 97 20.37 -12.19 8.28
C ASP A 97 19.48 -13.43 8.10
N LYS A 98 18.52 -13.65 9.01
CA LYS A 98 17.55 -14.76 8.93
C LYS A 98 16.20 -14.32 8.31
N GLY A 99 15.96 -13.01 8.17
CA GLY A 99 14.68 -12.50 7.67
C GLY A 99 13.51 -12.72 8.63
N ASP A 100 13.73 -12.84 9.94
CA ASP A 100 12.69 -13.12 10.94
C ASP A 100 12.57 -12.08 12.05
N SER A 101 13.50 -11.14 12.12
CA SER A 101 13.58 -10.14 13.19
C SER A 101 13.98 -8.79 12.64
N TRP A 102 13.49 -7.72 13.27
CA TRP A 102 13.87 -6.33 12.97
C TRP A 102 14.51 -5.66 14.19
N ARG A 103 15.29 -4.63 13.93
CA ARG A 103 15.72 -3.65 14.94
C ARG A 103 15.61 -2.23 14.39
N ILE A 104 15.35 -1.26 15.27
CA ILE A 104 15.32 0.15 14.88
C ILE A 104 16.77 0.66 14.87
N VAL A 105 17.14 1.28 13.73
CA VAL A 105 18.46 1.89 13.54
C VAL A 105 18.37 3.42 13.51
N TRP A 106 17.17 4.00 13.32
CA TRP A 106 16.91 5.44 13.39
C TRP A 106 15.43 5.73 13.65
N GLY A 107 15.14 6.82 14.37
CA GLY A 107 13.78 7.32 14.61
C GLY A 107 12.96 6.47 15.57
N LEU A 108 11.64 6.65 15.53
CA LEU A 108 10.70 6.03 16.48
C LEU A 108 11.16 6.21 17.93
N GLU A 109 11.53 7.45 18.29
CA GLU A 109 12.06 7.78 19.62
C GLU A 109 11.02 7.52 20.73
N ASP A 110 11.46 7.65 21.99
CA ASP A 110 10.64 7.46 23.20
C ASP A 110 9.96 6.08 23.29
N GLY A 111 10.65 5.03 22.85
CA GLY A 111 10.17 3.66 22.95
C GLY A 111 9.11 3.29 21.91
N ALA A 112 8.87 4.16 20.91
CA ALA A 112 7.98 3.84 19.81
C ALA A 112 8.47 2.62 19.01
N LYS A 113 7.54 1.94 18.34
CA LYS A 113 7.78 0.72 17.56
C LYS A 113 7.26 0.91 16.14
N PRO A 114 7.74 0.14 15.16
CA PRO A 114 7.12 0.07 13.83
C PRO A 114 5.62 -0.21 13.94
N THR A 115 4.87 0.12 12.88
CA THR A 115 3.44 -0.21 12.81
C THR A 115 3.18 -1.64 13.27
N SER A 116 2.07 -1.86 13.98
CA SER A 116 1.66 -3.20 14.43
C SER A 116 1.41 -4.15 13.25
N GLU A 117 1.14 -3.61 12.06
CA GLU A 117 0.98 -4.38 10.81
C GLU A 117 2.31 -4.60 10.07
N PHE A 118 3.46 -4.25 10.67
CA PHE A 118 4.76 -4.47 10.03
C PHE A 118 4.98 -5.91 9.56
N PRO A 119 4.59 -6.96 10.30
CA PRO A 119 4.67 -8.34 9.81
C PRO A 119 3.87 -8.58 8.53
N SER A 120 2.66 -8.01 8.41
CA SER A 120 1.83 -8.09 7.19
C SER A 120 2.49 -7.35 6.02
N HIS A 121 3.00 -6.14 6.26
CA HIS A 121 3.76 -5.39 5.27
C HIS A 121 5.01 -6.14 4.80
N PHE A 122 5.72 -6.75 5.73
CA PHE A 122 6.93 -7.53 5.45
C PHE A 122 6.64 -8.73 4.53
N MET A 123 5.57 -9.48 4.82
CA MET A 123 5.11 -10.57 3.93
C MET A 123 4.73 -10.04 2.55
N ASN A 124 4.00 -8.91 2.47
CA ASN A 124 3.62 -8.28 1.22
C ASN A 124 4.85 -7.79 0.43
N HIS A 125 5.85 -7.20 1.10
CA HIS A 125 7.12 -6.86 0.47
C HIS A 125 7.84 -8.09 -0.12
N SER A 126 7.83 -9.21 0.60
CA SER A 126 8.45 -10.45 0.14
C SER A 126 7.81 -10.95 -1.15
N VAL A 127 6.48 -11.06 -1.19
CA VAL A 127 5.78 -11.55 -2.39
C VAL A 127 5.85 -10.54 -3.54
N ARG A 128 5.77 -9.24 -3.28
CA ARG A 128 5.92 -8.20 -4.33
C ARG A 128 7.34 -8.13 -4.86
N LYS A 129 8.36 -8.30 -4.01
CA LYS A 129 9.75 -8.41 -4.46
C LYS A 129 9.91 -9.57 -5.44
N ALA A 130 9.37 -10.74 -5.12
CA ALA A 130 9.42 -11.91 -5.98
C ALA A 130 8.64 -11.71 -7.29
N ALA A 131 7.39 -11.21 -7.21
CA ALA A 131 6.52 -11.04 -8.37
C ALA A 131 6.99 -9.96 -9.36
N THR A 132 7.81 -9.00 -8.92
CA THR A 132 8.26 -7.85 -9.73
C THR A 132 9.77 -7.79 -9.92
N ASN A 133 10.50 -8.88 -9.65
CA ASN A 133 11.97 -8.90 -9.69
C ASN A 133 12.60 -7.74 -8.89
N GLY A 134 12.02 -7.41 -7.73
CA GLY A 134 12.51 -6.37 -6.83
C GLY A 134 12.08 -4.94 -7.18
N ALA A 135 11.29 -4.73 -8.23
CA ALA A 135 10.86 -3.40 -8.66
C ALA A 135 9.95 -2.72 -7.64
N ASN A 136 8.93 -3.40 -7.12
CA ASN A 136 8.05 -2.82 -6.11
C ASN A 136 8.75 -2.71 -4.75
N ARG A 137 8.65 -1.52 -4.14
CA ARG A 137 9.34 -1.16 -2.90
C ARG A 137 8.45 -0.52 -1.84
N VAL A 138 7.23 -0.13 -2.20
CA VAL A 138 6.27 0.50 -1.29
C VAL A 138 5.16 -0.48 -0.97
N ILE A 139 4.74 -0.54 0.29
CA ILE A 139 3.46 -1.08 0.73
C ILE A 139 2.74 0.03 1.50
N TYR A 140 1.58 0.39 1.01
CA TYR A 140 0.75 1.47 1.54
C TYR A 140 -0.63 0.93 1.89
N HIS A 141 -1.04 1.14 3.14
CA HIS A 141 -2.38 0.84 3.62
C HIS A 141 -3.09 2.12 4.01
N CYS A 142 -4.31 2.31 3.48
CA CYS A 142 -5.13 3.49 3.75
C CYS A 142 -6.62 3.14 3.82
N HIS A 143 -7.38 3.98 4.53
CA HIS A 143 -8.82 3.84 4.68
C HIS A 143 -9.56 4.67 3.62
N ALA A 144 -9.38 4.29 2.35
CA ALA A 144 -10.02 4.92 1.19
C ALA A 144 -11.54 4.80 1.28
N THR A 145 -12.23 5.90 1.54
CA THR A 145 -13.63 5.92 2.00
C THR A 145 -14.61 5.32 0.99
N ASN A 146 -14.46 5.66 -0.29
CA ASN A 146 -15.39 5.18 -1.32
C ASN A 146 -15.13 3.71 -1.67
N VAL A 147 -13.87 3.28 -1.64
CA VAL A 147 -13.52 1.85 -1.74
C VAL A 147 -14.18 1.07 -0.62
N ILE A 148 -14.11 1.56 0.62
CA ILE A 148 -14.77 0.93 1.78
C ILE A 148 -16.29 0.88 1.55
N ALA A 149 -16.90 1.98 1.09
CA ALA A 149 -18.33 2.05 0.83
C ALA A 149 -18.79 1.01 -0.21
N LEU A 150 -17.99 0.79 -1.27
CA LEU A 150 -18.30 -0.24 -2.27
C LEU A 150 -18.35 -1.65 -1.71
N THR A 151 -17.63 -1.94 -0.62
CA THR A 151 -17.64 -3.27 0.00
C THR A 151 -18.96 -3.63 0.69
N TYR A 152 -19.87 -2.67 0.84
CA TYR A 152 -21.21 -2.90 1.36
C TYR A 152 -22.25 -3.20 0.28
N ILE A 153 -21.95 -2.91 -0.98
CA ILE A 153 -22.93 -2.98 -2.08
C ILE A 153 -22.50 -3.89 -3.24
N LEU A 154 -21.20 -4.11 -3.44
CA LEU A 154 -20.70 -5.03 -4.46
C LEU A 154 -20.47 -6.43 -3.87
N PRO A 155 -20.66 -7.49 -4.68
CA PRO A 155 -20.14 -8.81 -4.33
C PRO A 155 -18.63 -8.73 -4.04
N LEU A 156 -18.17 -9.36 -2.95
CA LEU A 156 -16.77 -9.33 -2.52
C LEU A 156 -15.92 -10.29 -3.36
N THR A 157 -15.80 -9.99 -4.65
CA THR A 157 -14.98 -10.74 -5.61
C THR A 157 -14.03 -9.83 -6.38
N ASP A 158 -12.87 -10.37 -6.76
CA ASP A 158 -11.90 -9.66 -7.60
C ASP A 158 -12.55 -9.15 -8.89
N ARG A 159 -13.42 -9.97 -9.50
CA ARG A 159 -14.11 -9.65 -10.76
C ARG A 159 -15.06 -8.47 -10.61
N ASP A 160 -15.95 -8.50 -9.61
CA ASP A 160 -16.98 -7.48 -9.47
C ASP A 160 -16.35 -6.11 -9.15
N PHE A 161 -15.34 -6.07 -8.28
CA PHE A 161 -14.61 -4.85 -7.97
C PHE A 161 -13.80 -4.34 -9.15
N THR A 162 -13.02 -5.20 -9.80
CA THR A 162 -12.22 -4.78 -10.96
C THR A 162 -13.10 -4.21 -12.05
N ARG A 163 -14.22 -4.88 -12.38
CA ARG A 163 -15.15 -4.39 -13.41
C ARG A 163 -15.78 -3.06 -13.03
N ALA A 164 -16.29 -2.93 -11.81
CA ALA A 164 -16.89 -1.67 -11.35
C ALA A 164 -15.91 -0.49 -11.46
N LEU A 165 -14.65 -0.70 -11.07
CA LEU A 165 -13.61 0.32 -11.13
C LEU A 165 -13.19 0.62 -12.58
N TRP A 166 -12.90 -0.38 -13.41
CA TRP A 166 -12.48 -0.19 -14.79
C TRP A 166 -13.57 0.48 -15.64
N GLN A 167 -14.83 0.15 -15.40
CA GLN A 167 -15.97 0.70 -16.13
C GLN A 167 -16.37 2.12 -15.69
N SER A 168 -15.77 2.63 -14.63
CA SER A 168 -16.08 3.95 -14.06
C SER A 168 -15.09 5.05 -14.45
N ALA A 169 -13.86 4.70 -14.85
CA ALA A 169 -12.85 5.69 -15.22
C ALA A 169 -11.84 5.10 -16.21
N THR A 170 -11.58 5.85 -17.28
CA THR A 170 -10.73 5.45 -18.40
C THR A 170 -9.29 5.07 -18.01
N GLU A 171 -8.75 5.72 -16.98
CA GLU A 171 -7.39 5.50 -16.53
C GLU A 171 -7.19 4.15 -15.82
N CYS A 172 -8.25 3.58 -15.25
CA CYS A 172 -8.14 2.38 -14.41
C CYS A 172 -7.52 1.17 -15.12
N PRO A 173 -7.94 0.76 -16.33
CA PRO A 173 -7.34 -0.37 -17.02
C PRO A 173 -5.87 -0.14 -17.43
N VAL A 174 -5.42 1.12 -17.46
CA VAL A 174 -4.02 1.48 -17.74
C VAL A 174 -3.18 1.40 -16.46
N VAL A 175 -3.72 1.87 -15.33
CA VAL A 175 -3.01 1.97 -14.05
C VAL A 175 -2.91 0.62 -13.34
N PHE A 176 -3.97 -0.20 -13.39
CA PHE A 176 -3.99 -1.55 -12.80
C PHE A 176 -4.63 -2.57 -13.76
N PRO A 177 -3.94 -2.88 -14.87
CA PRO A 177 -4.45 -3.79 -15.90
C PRO A 177 -4.64 -5.23 -15.40
N GLU A 178 -3.99 -5.62 -14.32
CA GLU A 178 -4.18 -6.90 -13.65
C GLU A 178 -5.47 -6.96 -12.82
N GLY A 179 -6.09 -5.81 -12.53
CA GLY A 179 -7.25 -5.67 -11.66
C GLY A 179 -6.86 -5.48 -10.19
N VAL A 180 -7.83 -5.71 -9.29
CA VAL A 180 -7.67 -5.65 -7.83
C VAL A 180 -8.09 -6.96 -7.18
N GLY A 181 -7.39 -7.34 -6.11
CA GLY A 181 -7.79 -8.45 -5.26
C GLY A 181 -8.74 -8.01 -4.15
N VAL A 182 -9.61 -8.90 -3.66
CA VAL A 182 -10.57 -8.58 -2.60
C VAL A 182 -10.49 -9.63 -1.49
N CYS A 183 -10.20 -9.18 -0.27
CA CYS A 183 -10.32 -9.99 0.93
C CYS A 183 -11.71 -9.80 1.56
N PRO A 184 -12.40 -10.88 1.96
CA PRO A 184 -13.57 -10.77 2.83
C PRO A 184 -13.17 -10.11 4.15
N TRP A 185 -14.16 -9.66 4.94
CA TRP A 185 -13.88 -9.09 6.24
C TRP A 185 -13.14 -10.10 7.15
N MET A 186 -12.04 -9.66 7.70
CA MET A 186 -11.20 -10.38 8.67
C MET A 186 -10.75 -9.43 9.77
N VAL A 187 -10.39 -9.95 10.93
CA VAL A 187 -9.82 -9.14 12.01
C VAL A 187 -8.45 -8.60 11.58
N PRO A 188 -8.26 -7.27 11.55
CA PRO A 188 -6.99 -6.68 11.14
C PRO A 188 -5.86 -6.97 12.13
N GLY A 189 -4.60 -6.99 11.62
CA GLY A 189 -3.41 -7.26 12.43
C GLY A 189 -3.17 -8.74 12.75
N GLY A 190 -4.06 -9.65 12.33
CA GLY A 190 -3.89 -11.08 12.50
C GLY A 190 -3.11 -11.76 11.37
N THR A 191 -2.66 -12.99 11.60
CA THR A 191 -1.92 -13.79 10.61
C THR A 191 -2.80 -14.13 9.40
N ASP A 192 -4.09 -14.40 9.61
CA ASP A 192 -5.00 -14.84 8.55
C ASP A 192 -5.17 -13.78 7.47
N ILE A 193 -5.42 -12.53 7.87
CA ILE A 193 -5.56 -11.41 6.92
C ILE A 193 -4.22 -11.08 6.24
N ALA A 194 -3.10 -11.23 6.94
CA ALA A 194 -1.77 -11.05 6.38
C ALA A 194 -1.50 -12.10 5.28
N MET A 195 -1.82 -13.36 5.52
CA MET A 195 -1.66 -14.44 4.55
C MET A 195 -2.60 -14.24 3.35
N ALA A 196 -3.87 -13.93 3.58
CA ALA A 196 -4.84 -13.68 2.51
C ALA A 196 -4.40 -12.51 1.61
N THR A 197 -3.94 -11.41 2.22
CA THR A 197 -3.43 -10.25 1.47
C THR A 197 -2.18 -10.60 0.68
N SER A 198 -1.24 -11.32 1.28
CA SER A 198 -0.01 -11.75 0.60
C SER A 198 -0.30 -12.67 -0.59
N GLU A 199 -1.30 -13.53 -0.50
CA GLU A 199 -1.71 -14.37 -1.63
C GLU A 199 -2.24 -13.52 -2.80
N LEU A 200 -3.10 -12.55 -2.53
CA LEU A 200 -3.59 -11.60 -3.54
C LEU A 200 -2.44 -10.78 -4.14
N MET A 201 -1.51 -10.33 -3.30
CA MET A 201 -0.35 -9.54 -3.71
C MET A 201 0.66 -10.30 -4.60
N LYS A 202 0.53 -11.60 -4.78
CA LYS A 202 1.28 -12.33 -5.82
C LYS A 202 0.87 -11.91 -7.23
N THR A 203 -0.40 -11.58 -7.42
CA THR A 203 -0.99 -11.21 -8.72
C THR A 203 -1.26 -9.71 -8.82
N TYR A 204 -1.88 -9.12 -7.81
CA TYR A 204 -2.38 -7.75 -7.84
C TYR A 204 -1.41 -6.78 -7.15
N GLN A 205 -1.34 -5.55 -7.68
CA GLN A 205 -0.66 -4.45 -6.99
C GLN A 205 -1.54 -3.78 -5.93
N ALA A 206 -2.84 -4.07 -5.93
CA ALA A 206 -3.79 -3.57 -4.96
C ALA A 206 -4.68 -4.68 -4.41
N ALA A 207 -4.95 -4.64 -3.10
CA ALA A 207 -5.86 -5.55 -2.41
C ALA A 207 -6.82 -4.75 -1.53
N ILE A 208 -8.11 -5.02 -1.66
CA ILE A 208 -9.19 -4.38 -0.90
C ILE A 208 -9.54 -5.27 0.29
N TRP A 209 -9.56 -4.69 1.47
CA TRP A 209 -10.06 -5.32 2.68
C TRP A 209 -11.50 -4.87 2.94
N ALA A 210 -12.45 -5.78 2.89
CA ALA A 210 -13.86 -5.49 3.08
C ALA A 210 -14.10 -4.74 4.41
N GLN A 211 -14.85 -3.64 4.36
CA GLN A 211 -15.20 -2.75 5.47
C GLN A 211 -13.99 -2.18 6.24
N HIS A 212 -12.82 -2.10 5.58
CA HIS A 212 -11.61 -1.62 6.24
C HIS A 212 -10.79 -0.66 5.38
N GLY A 213 -10.33 -1.06 4.20
CA GLY A 213 -9.48 -0.19 3.40
C GLY A 213 -8.81 -0.85 2.21
N LEU A 214 -7.73 -0.23 1.78
CA LEU A 214 -6.97 -0.58 0.59
C LEU A 214 -5.49 -0.78 0.94
N PHE A 215 -4.89 -1.86 0.44
CA PHE A 215 -3.45 -2.02 0.30
C PHE A 215 -3.03 -1.76 -1.13
N ALA A 216 -1.95 -0.99 -1.32
CA ALA A 216 -1.35 -0.73 -2.61
C ALA A 216 0.17 -0.94 -2.56
N SER A 217 0.74 -1.39 -3.67
CA SER A 217 2.18 -1.61 -3.83
C SER A 217 2.67 -1.05 -5.17
N GLY A 218 3.83 -0.43 -5.16
CA GLY A 218 4.47 0.11 -6.36
C GLY A 218 5.97 0.28 -6.18
N PRO A 219 6.66 0.73 -7.25
CA PRO A 219 8.11 0.90 -7.25
C PRO A 219 8.58 2.11 -6.41
N ASP A 220 7.77 3.15 -6.32
CA ASP A 220 8.05 4.40 -5.63
C ASP A 220 6.78 5.00 -5.03
N PHE A 221 6.93 6.14 -4.34
CA PHE A 221 5.83 6.80 -3.64
C PHE A 221 4.79 7.37 -4.61
N ASP A 222 5.21 7.99 -5.71
CA ASP A 222 4.30 8.64 -6.66
C ASP A 222 3.42 7.62 -7.38
N ILE A 223 4.01 6.53 -7.87
CA ILE A 223 3.27 5.46 -8.55
C ILE A 223 2.34 4.73 -7.58
N THR A 224 2.80 4.46 -6.34
CA THR A 224 1.96 3.77 -5.36
C THR A 224 0.80 4.64 -4.88
N PHE A 225 1.05 5.91 -4.60
CA PHE A 225 0.00 6.87 -4.25
C PHE A 225 -0.97 7.05 -5.42
N GLY A 226 -0.45 7.21 -6.64
CA GLY A 226 -1.25 7.32 -7.86
C GLY A 226 -2.16 6.12 -8.09
N LEU A 227 -1.68 4.90 -7.85
CA LEU A 227 -2.49 3.68 -7.89
C LEU A 227 -3.65 3.74 -6.90
N ALA A 228 -3.35 4.00 -5.61
CA ALA A 228 -4.38 4.11 -4.57
C ALA A 228 -5.40 5.22 -4.89
N HIS A 229 -4.92 6.37 -5.37
CA HIS A 229 -5.76 7.52 -5.72
C HIS A 229 -6.65 7.25 -6.94
N THR A 230 -6.14 6.55 -7.96
CA THR A 230 -6.93 6.17 -9.14
C THR A 230 -8.04 5.19 -8.75
N ILE A 231 -7.75 4.20 -7.90
CA ILE A 231 -8.74 3.26 -7.38
C ILE A 231 -9.82 3.99 -6.58
N GLU A 232 -9.44 4.86 -5.65
CA GLU A 232 -10.39 5.62 -4.83
C GLU A 232 -11.21 6.62 -5.68
N LYS A 233 -10.60 7.31 -6.64
CA LYS A 233 -11.30 8.22 -7.56
C LYS A 233 -12.36 7.48 -8.37
N SER A 234 -12.06 6.32 -8.87
CA SER A 234 -13.01 5.48 -9.60
C SER A 234 -14.16 5.01 -8.70
N ALA A 235 -13.83 4.57 -7.47
CA ALA A 235 -14.82 4.20 -6.46
C ALA A 235 -15.73 5.39 -6.11
N GLU A 236 -15.17 6.59 -5.95
CA GLU A 236 -15.92 7.83 -5.71
C GLU A 236 -16.92 8.13 -6.84
N ILE A 237 -16.48 7.99 -8.10
CA ILE A 237 -17.35 8.17 -9.25
C ILE A 237 -18.50 7.17 -9.21
N TYR A 238 -18.20 5.90 -8.98
CA TYR A 238 -19.21 4.84 -8.93
C TYR A 238 -20.25 5.08 -7.82
N VAL A 239 -19.80 5.41 -6.60
CA VAL A 239 -20.68 5.76 -5.46
C VAL A 239 -21.57 6.95 -5.81
N LYS A 240 -21.01 8.02 -6.41
CA LYS A 240 -21.78 9.21 -6.81
C LYS A 240 -22.82 8.89 -7.90
N VAL A 241 -22.46 8.11 -8.91
CA VAL A 241 -23.38 7.69 -9.98
C VAL A 241 -24.56 6.91 -9.40
N LEU A 242 -24.31 5.95 -8.52
CA LEU A 242 -25.37 5.18 -7.87
C LEU A 242 -26.29 6.09 -7.03
N SER A 243 -25.72 7.05 -6.30
CA SER A 243 -26.47 7.96 -5.45
C SER A 243 -27.38 8.91 -6.27
N MET A 244 -26.89 9.42 -7.40
CA MET A 244 -27.64 10.34 -8.26
C MET A 244 -28.70 9.64 -9.10
N GLY A 245 -28.43 8.46 -9.60
CA GLY A 245 -29.26 7.74 -10.55
C GLY A 245 -30.34 6.85 -9.95
N GLY A 246 -30.52 6.88 -8.63
CA GLY A 246 -31.42 5.93 -7.97
C GLY A 246 -30.96 4.47 -8.12
N GLY A 247 -29.65 4.25 -8.22
CA GLY A 247 -29.03 2.94 -8.43
C GLY A 247 -28.98 2.48 -9.90
N ILE A 248 -29.37 3.33 -10.86
CA ILE A 248 -29.42 2.96 -12.29
C ILE A 248 -28.22 3.53 -13.03
N ILE A 249 -27.37 2.67 -13.53
CA ILE A 249 -26.27 3.03 -14.44
C ILE A 249 -26.77 2.88 -15.88
N ARG A 250 -26.81 3.99 -16.64
CA ARG A 250 -27.34 4.02 -18.02
C ARG A 250 -26.27 3.76 -19.07
N GLN A 251 -25.03 4.12 -18.78
CA GLN A 251 -23.88 3.99 -19.68
C GLN A 251 -22.64 3.63 -18.87
N THR A 252 -21.75 2.87 -19.48
CA THR A 252 -20.48 2.49 -18.87
C THR A 252 -19.44 2.30 -19.97
N ILE A 253 -18.16 2.24 -19.64
CA ILE A 253 -17.10 1.80 -20.54
C ILE A 253 -17.34 0.31 -20.81
N THR A 254 -17.50 -0.05 -22.10
CA THR A 254 -17.76 -1.44 -22.49
C THR A 254 -16.48 -2.28 -22.47
N ASP A 255 -16.62 -3.60 -22.51
CA ASP A 255 -15.46 -4.50 -22.58
C ASP A 255 -14.62 -4.27 -23.86
N ASP A 256 -15.26 -3.92 -24.98
CA ASP A 256 -14.56 -3.56 -26.22
C ASP A 256 -13.82 -2.23 -26.11
N ASP A 257 -14.39 -1.24 -25.42
CA ASP A 257 -13.71 0.02 -25.10
C ASP A 257 -12.51 -0.21 -24.20
N LEU A 258 -12.62 -1.07 -23.17
CA LEU A 258 -11.50 -1.46 -22.30
C LEU A 258 -10.37 -2.12 -23.10
N ARG A 259 -10.70 -3.02 -24.03
CA ARG A 259 -9.72 -3.63 -24.94
C ARG A 259 -9.09 -2.59 -25.90
N ALA A 260 -9.86 -1.60 -26.35
CA ALA A 260 -9.34 -0.51 -27.18
C ALA A 260 -8.33 0.35 -26.42
N ILE A 261 -8.67 0.77 -25.18
CA ILE A 261 -7.77 1.50 -24.30
C ILE A 261 -6.47 0.69 -24.07
N ALA A 262 -6.58 -0.59 -23.75
CA ALA A 262 -5.43 -1.44 -23.51
C ALA A 262 -4.47 -1.50 -24.72
N ARG A 263 -5.02 -1.64 -25.93
CA ARG A 263 -4.21 -1.62 -27.16
C ARG A 263 -3.51 -0.30 -27.37
N ASP A 264 -4.22 0.82 -27.21
CA ASP A 264 -3.69 2.16 -27.46
C ASP A 264 -2.61 2.56 -26.48
N PHE A 265 -2.74 2.13 -25.21
CA PHE A 265 -1.77 2.38 -24.14
C PHE A 265 -0.71 1.27 -23.97
N GLY A 266 -0.78 0.19 -24.76
CA GLY A 266 0.21 -0.89 -24.75
C GLY A 266 0.23 -1.70 -23.44
N VAL A 267 -0.92 -1.82 -22.78
CA VAL A 267 -1.06 -2.64 -21.55
C VAL A 267 -1.79 -3.94 -21.84
N THR A 268 -1.57 -4.96 -21.01
CA THR A 268 -2.23 -6.26 -21.12
C THR A 268 -3.24 -6.41 -19.99
N LEU A 269 -4.52 -6.37 -20.34
CA LEU A 269 -5.61 -6.58 -19.39
C LEU A 269 -5.70 -8.04 -18.95
N ASN A 270 -6.13 -8.23 -17.73
CA ASN A 270 -6.54 -9.53 -17.22
C ASN A 270 -7.91 -9.91 -17.81
N GLU A 271 -7.91 -10.60 -18.96
CA GLU A 271 -9.10 -10.95 -19.72
C GLU A 271 -10.15 -11.77 -18.94
N LYS A 272 -9.75 -12.43 -17.82
CA LYS A 272 -10.70 -13.18 -16.97
C LYS A 272 -11.81 -12.29 -16.37
N PHE A 273 -11.61 -10.97 -16.34
CA PHE A 273 -12.57 -10.00 -15.82
C PHE A 273 -13.53 -9.47 -16.89
N LEU A 274 -13.25 -9.68 -18.17
CA LEU A 274 -14.08 -9.28 -19.29
C LEU A 274 -15.07 -10.38 -19.68
N ASN A 275 -16.09 -10.05 -20.49
CA ASN A 275 -17.07 -10.99 -21.04
C ASN A 275 -16.69 -11.37 -22.48
#